data_4568f4b2019fb2c48b9444f285855912
#
_entry.id   4568f4b2019fb2c48b9444f285855912
#
_cell.length_a   1.000
_cell.length_b   1.000
_cell.length_c   1.000
_cell.angle_alpha   90.00
_cell.angle_beta   90.00
_cell.angle_gamma   90.00
#
_symmetry.space_group_name_H-M   'P 1'
#
loop_
_entity.id
_entity.type
_entity.pdbx_description
1 polymer ?
#
loop_
_entity_poly.entity_id
_entity_poly.type
_entity_poly.pdbx_seq_one_letter_code
_entity_poly.pdbx_strand_id
1 'polypeptide(L)'
;MICGGVAVTLPPILMAWLIWWAKRVKQENAMQSWRDFDENENLREEFLDIYTRIDKTKAADTRKRLNSGDSNDPKGFFEQNNSKLKKTLTDQLGPSGRHYYPQSGGKHGKTKYGLTIAPENITLDLD
;
A
#
# COMPACT_ATOMS: atom_id res chain seq x y z
N MET A 1 13.73 -4.94 -3.65
CA MET A 1 13.30 -3.52 -3.55
C MET A 1 14.32 -2.72 -2.75
N ILE A 2 14.53 -1.48 -3.10
CA ILE A 2 15.47 -0.61 -2.40
C ILE A 2 14.73 0.59 -1.83
N CYS A 3 14.87 0.80 -0.52
CA CYS A 3 14.30 1.94 0.20
C CYS A 3 15.44 2.74 0.84
N GLY A 4 15.60 4.00 0.37
CA GLY A 4 16.65 4.87 0.90
C GLY A 4 18.07 4.32 0.75
N GLY A 5 18.34 3.58 -0.34
CA GLY A 5 19.63 2.96 -0.59
C GLY A 5 19.83 1.63 0.13
N VAL A 6 18.86 1.16 0.91
CA VAL A 6 18.92 -0.12 1.64
C VAL A 6 18.01 -1.14 0.96
N ALA A 7 18.55 -2.31 0.65
CA ALA A 7 17.75 -3.40 0.10
C ALA A 7 16.82 -3.98 1.18
N VAL A 8 15.54 -4.10 0.85
CA VAL A 8 14.54 -4.68 1.75
C VAL A 8 13.86 -5.86 1.06
N THR A 9 13.48 -6.86 1.87
CA THR A 9 12.76 -8.04 1.41
C THR A 9 11.32 -7.96 1.90
N LEU A 10 10.38 -7.95 0.95
CA LEU A 10 8.95 -7.89 1.24
C LEU A 10 8.24 -9.08 0.62
N PRO A 11 7.26 -9.68 1.32
CA PRO A 11 6.35 -10.62 0.66
C PRO A 11 5.66 -9.94 -0.53
N PRO A 12 5.29 -10.71 -1.57
CA PRO A 12 4.71 -10.12 -2.79
C PRO A 12 3.54 -9.16 -2.52
N ILE A 13 2.64 -9.51 -1.60
CA ILE A 13 1.49 -8.65 -1.29
C ILE A 13 1.92 -7.32 -0.68
N LEU A 14 2.92 -7.31 0.19
CA LEU A 14 3.42 -6.07 0.80
C LEU A 14 4.23 -5.24 -0.18
N MET A 15 4.96 -5.89 -1.09
CA MET A 15 5.64 -5.20 -2.18
C MET A 15 4.62 -4.48 -3.07
N ALA A 16 3.54 -5.15 -3.46
CA ALA A 16 2.45 -4.55 -4.23
C ALA A 16 1.80 -3.39 -3.47
N TRP A 17 1.60 -3.55 -2.16
CA TRP A 17 0.99 -2.54 -1.32
C TRP A 17 1.85 -1.28 -1.21
N LEU A 18 3.15 -1.44 -1.02
CA LEU A 18 4.08 -0.31 -0.99
C LEU A 18 4.12 0.42 -2.35
N ILE A 19 4.16 -0.32 -3.45
CA ILE A 19 4.16 0.26 -4.79
C ILE A 19 2.87 1.05 -5.03
N TRP A 20 1.73 0.53 -4.59
CA TRP A 20 0.45 1.22 -4.70
C TRP A 20 0.47 2.58 -3.97
N TRP A 21 0.99 2.60 -2.73
CA TRP A 21 1.15 3.85 -1.98
C TRP A 21 2.10 4.82 -2.66
N ALA A 22 3.22 4.33 -3.18
CA ALA A 22 4.18 5.16 -3.90
C ALA A 22 3.54 5.82 -5.14
N LYS A 23 2.68 5.09 -5.84
CA LYS A 23 1.93 5.65 -6.96
C LYS A 23 0.96 6.74 -6.52
N ARG A 24 0.33 6.60 -5.35
CA ARG A 24 -0.53 7.66 -4.81
C ARG A 24 0.25 8.95 -4.61
N VAL A 25 1.46 8.87 -4.05
CA VAL A 25 2.33 10.04 -3.88
C VAL A 25 2.64 10.69 -5.23
N LYS A 26 3.04 9.89 -6.21
CA LYS A 26 3.40 10.40 -7.54
C LYS A 26 2.22 11.01 -8.29
N GLN A 27 1.01 10.61 -7.99
CA GLN A 27 -0.21 11.11 -8.63
C GLN A 27 -0.87 12.25 -7.84
N GLU A 28 -0.18 12.80 -6.85
CA GLU A 28 -0.66 13.94 -6.03
C GLU A 28 -1.91 13.64 -5.21
N ASN A 29 -2.25 12.37 -5.00
CA ASN A 29 -3.33 11.97 -4.11
C ASN A 29 -2.82 10.99 -3.04
N ALA A 30 -1.76 11.41 -2.35
CA ALA A 30 -0.99 10.58 -1.44
C ALA A 30 -1.79 10.02 -0.26
N MET A 31 -2.83 10.73 0.19
CA MET A 31 -3.58 10.37 1.39
C MET A 31 -4.85 9.62 1.04
N GLN A 32 -5.01 8.41 1.57
CA GLN A 32 -6.18 7.56 1.34
C GLN A 32 -6.65 6.93 2.65
N SER A 33 -7.96 6.73 2.78
CA SER A 33 -8.57 5.98 3.87
C SER A 33 -9.01 4.60 3.38
N TRP A 34 -9.38 3.71 4.33
CA TRP A 34 -9.96 2.43 3.95
C TRP A 34 -11.28 2.60 3.19
N ARG A 35 -12.02 3.69 3.47
CA ARG A 35 -13.27 3.98 2.76
C ARG A 35 -13.01 4.36 1.32
N ASP A 36 -11.96 5.12 1.06
CA ASP A 36 -11.56 5.44 -0.32
C ASP A 36 -11.25 4.17 -1.09
N PHE A 37 -10.52 3.24 -0.47
CA PHE A 37 -10.17 1.95 -1.06
C PHE A 37 -11.41 1.08 -1.28
N ASP A 38 -12.34 1.06 -0.33
CA ASP A 38 -13.59 0.28 -0.41
C ASP A 38 -14.55 0.85 -1.46
N GLU A 39 -14.75 2.16 -1.47
CA GLU A 39 -15.75 2.82 -2.32
C GLU A 39 -15.29 3.05 -3.75
N ASN A 40 -13.99 3.08 -3.99
CA ASN A 40 -13.43 3.37 -5.31
C ASN A 40 -12.83 2.11 -5.94
N GLU A 41 -13.60 1.50 -6.85
CA GLU A 41 -13.17 0.30 -7.56
C GLU A 41 -11.84 0.53 -8.31
N ASN A 42 -11.63 1.71 -8.87
CA ASN A 42 -10.42 2.03 -9.61
C ASN A 42 -9.17 1.96 -8.72
N LEU A 43 -9.28 2.37 -7.45
CA LEU A 43 -8.18 2.27 -6.50
C LEU A 43 -7.86 0.80 -6.20
N ARG A 44 -8.89 -0.03 -6.01
CA ARG A 44 -8.69 -1.47 -5.77
C ARG A 44 -8.08 -2.16 -6.99
N GLU A 45 -8.61 -1.87 -8.18
CA GLU A 45 -8.12 -2.47 -9.42
C GLU A 45 -6.68 -2.09 -9.72
N GLU A 46 -6.29 -0.87 -9.43
CA GLU A 46 -4.90 -0.44 -9.60
C GLU A 46 -3.95 -1.28 -8.72
N PHE A 47 -4.33 -1.51 -7.46
CA PHE A 47 -3.57 -2.39 -6.58
C PHE A 47 -3.52 -3.82 -7.13
N LEU A 48 -4.67 -4.34 -7.55
CA LEU A 48 -4.76 -5.71 -8.06
C LEU A 48 -3.96 -5.91 -9.34
N ASP A 49 -3.89 -4.90 -10.20
CA ASP A 49 -3.05 -4.94 -11.40
C ASP A 49 -1.56 -5.02 -11.03
N ILE A 50 -1.13 -4.25 -10.03
CA ILE A 50 0.23 -4.30 -9.53
C ILE A 50 0.53 -5.70 -8.96
N TYR A 51 -0.37 -6.20 -8.13
CA TYR A 51 -0.20 -7.51 -7.48
C TYR A 51 -0.20 -8.65 -8.50
N THR A 52 -1.03 -8.56 -9.54
CA THR A 52 -1.07 -9.54 -10.62
C THR A 52 0.28 -9.67 -11.33
N ARG A 53 1.01 -8.57 -11.49
CA ARG A 53 2.35 -8.58 -12.09
C ARG A 53 3.38 -9.28 -11.21
N ILE A 54 3.16 -9.32 -9.91
CA ILE A 54 4.08 -9.92 -8.94
C ILE A 54 3.70 -11.37 -8.64
N ASP A 55 2.41 -11.64 -8.40
CA ASP A 55 1.90 -12.97 -8.05
C ASP A 55 0.47 -13.13 -8.58
N LYS A 56 0.35 -13.61 -9.80
CA LYS A 56 -0.92 -13.73 -10.52
C LYS A 56 -1.95 -14.58 -9.78
N THR A 57 -1.52 -15.71 -9.22
CA THR A 57 -2.44 -16.66 -8.57
C THR A 57 -3.04 -16.07 -7.31
N LYS A 58 -2.20 -15.51 -6.44
CA LYS A 58 -2.68 -14.90 -5.19
C LYS A 58 -3.48 -13.63 -5.44
N ALA A 59 -3.12 -12.88 -6.50
CA ALA A 59 -3.88 -11.69 -6.88
C ALA A 59 -5.31 -12.05 -7.29
N ALA A 60 -5.52 -13.16 -7.99
CA ALA A 60 -6.86 -13.61 -8.37
C ALA A 60 -7.72 -13.93 -7.15
N ASP A 61 -7.15 -14.60 -6.14
CA ASP A 61 -7.86 -14.89 -4.89
C ASP A 61 -8.20 -13.62 -4.12
N THR A 62 -7.26 -12.69 -4.05
CA THR A 62 -7.46 -11.39 -3.41
C THR A 62 -8.55 -10.58 -4.11
N ARG A 63 -8.60 -10.62 -5.44
CA ARG A 63 -9.65 -9.94 -6.22
C ARG A 63 -11.03 -10.44 -5.83
N LYS A 64 -11.20 -11.75 -5.71
CA LYS A 64 -12.49 -12.34 -5.28
C LYS A 64 -12.90 -11.84 -3.89
N ARG A 65 -11.94 -11.79 -2.97
CA ARG A 65 -12.19 -11.33 -1.60
C ARG A 65 -12.60 -9.86 -1.57
N LEU A 66 -11.86 -8.99 -2.25
CA LEU A 66 -12.10 -7.55 -2.22
C LEU A 66 -13.39 -7.15 -2.94
N ASN A 67 -13.84 -7.95 -3.90
CA ASN A 67 -15.04 -7.66 -4.68
C ASN A 67 -16.26 -8.49 -4.21
N SER A 68 -16.22 -9.05 -2.99
CA SER A 68 -17.29 -9.85 -2.44
C SER A 68 -18.55 -9.06 -2.09
N GLY A 69 -18.44 -7.73 -1.98
CA GLY A 69 -19.54 -6.85 -1.56
C GLY A 69 -19.61 -6.62 -0.06
N ASP A 70 -18.74 -7.26 0.73
CA ASP A 70 -18.64 -7.04 2.17
C ASP A 70 -17.56 -5.99 2.46
N SER A 71 -17.97 -4.80 2.94
CA SER A 71 -17.06 -3.71 3.25
C SER A 71 -16.03 -4.04 4.34
N ASN A 72 -16.27 -5.06 5.15
CA ASN A 72 -15.29 -5.50 6.15
C ASN A 72 -14.04 -6.11 5.51
N ASP A 73 -14.15 -6.69 4.33
CA ASP A 73 -13.01 -7.27 3.63
C ASP A 73 -12.02 -6.19 3.15
N PRO A 74 -12.41 -5.14 2.40
CA PRO A 74 -11.51 -4.05 2.04
C PRO A 74 -10.96 -3.31 3.25
N LYS A 75 -11.77 -3.07 4.28
CA LYS A 75 -11.33 -2.41 5.51
C LYS A 75 -10.23 -3.22 6.22
N GLY A 76 -10.49 -4.49 6.46
CA GLY A 76 -9.53 -5.39 7.11
C GLY A 76 -8.25 -5.53 6.31
N PHE A 77 -8.38 -5.68 5.00
CA PHE A 77 -7.25 -5.76 4.07
C PHE A 77 -6.37 -4.50 4.16
N PHE A 78 -7.00 -3.33 4.08
CA PHE A 78 -6.31 -2.04 4.15
C PHE A 78 -5.55 -1.89 5.47
N GLU A 79 -6.23 -2.11 6.59
CA GLU A 79 -5.64 -1.93 7.93
C GLU A 79 -4.53 -2.94 8.21
N GLN A 80 -4.73 -4.22 7.88
CA GLN A 80 -3.75 -5.28 8.09
C GLN A 80 -2.49 -5.06 7.28
N ASN A 81 -2.62 -4.69 6.01
CA ASN A 81 -1.46 -4.47 5.15
C ASN A 81 -0.66 -3.25 5.59
N ASN A 82 -1.33 -2.18 6.05
CA ASN A 82 -0.63 -1.03 6.63
C ASN A 82 0.19 -1.44 7.86
N SER A 83 -0.41 -2.23 8.76
CA SER A 83 0.27 -2.69 9.97
C SER A 83 1.43 -3.64 9.66
N LYS A 84 1.24 -4.58 8.75
CA LYS A 84 2.27 -5.54 8.36
C LYS A 84 3.43 -4.86 7.63
N LEU A 85 3.13 -3.90 6.76
CA LEU A 85 4.16 -3.14 6.06
C LEU A 85 5.00 -2.33 7.03
N LYS A 86 4.35 -1.64 7.98
CA LYS A 86 5.02 -0.89 9.04
C LYS A 86 5.98 -1.78 9.83
N LYS A 87 5.48 -2.93 10.30
CA LYS A 87 6.30 -3.86 11.08
C LYS A 87 7.50 -4.35 10.29
N THR A 88 7.28 -4.82 9.06
CA THR A 88 8.33 -5.39 8.22
C THR A 88 9.41 -4.35 7.91
N LEU A 89 9.02 -3.13 7.55
CA LEU A 89 9.99 -2.07 7.24
C LEU A 89 10.69 -1.57 8.48
N THR A 90 10.01 -1.48 9.62
CA THR A 90 10.63 -1.09 10.90
C THR A 90 11.69 -2.12 11.31
N ASP A 91 11.39 -3.41 11.14
CA ASP A 91 12.34 -4.48 11.47
C ASP A 91 13.60 -4.44 10.59
N GLN A 92 13.48 -4.04 9.33
CA GLN A 92 14.60 -4.02 8.39
C GLN A 92 15.34 -2.68 8.33
N LEU A 93 14.65 -1.56 8.50
CA LEU A 93 15.20 -0.21 8.32
C LEU A 93 15.30 0.59 9.62
N GLY A 94 14.68 0.12 10.71
CA GLY A 94 14.60 0.89 11.95
C GLY A 94 13.80 2.19 11.75
N PRO A 95 14.15 3.28 12.47
CA PRO A 95 13.40 4.53 12.39
C PRO A 95 13.33 5.16 11.00
N SER A 96 14.30 4.91 10.13
CA SER A 96 14.29 5.44 8.76
C SER A 96 13.21 4.80 7.88
N GLY A 97 12.65 3.67 8.27
CA GLY A 97 11.56 3.01 7.56
C GLY A 97 10.27 3.81 7.52
N ARG A 98 10.10 4.79 8.42
CA ARG A 98 8.86 5.58 8.53
C ARG A 98 8.44 6.29 7.25
N HIS A 99 9.38 6.55 6.35
CA HIS A 99 9.09 7.20 5.07
C HIS A 99 8.49 6.26 4.03
N TYR A 100 8.53 4.95 4.30
CA TYR A 100 8.16 3.90 3.34
C TYR A 100 6.94 3.09 3.75
N TYR A 101 6.30 3.41 4.88
CA TYR A 101 5.00 2.85 5.22
C TYR A 101 3.98 3.97 5.45
N PRO A 102 2.68 3.69 5.21
CA PRO A 102 1.67 4.74 5.36
C PRO A 102 1.58 5.23 6.80
N GLN A 103 1.59 6.54 6.98
CA GLN A 103 1.42 7.19 8.27
C GLN A 103 0.07 7.87 8.33
N SER A 104 -0.57 7.80 9.51
CA SER A 104 -1.87 8.42 9.72
C SER A 104 -1.77 9.94 9.76
N GLY A 105 -2.78 10.59 9.18
CA GLY A 105 -2.94 12.03 9.22
C GLY A 105 -4.41 12.37 9.12
N GLY A 106 -4.75 13.65 9.28
CA GLY A 106 -6.11 14.11 9.18
C GLY A 106 -6.81 14.26 10.53
N LYS A 107 -8.07 14.62 10.48
CA LYS A 107 -8.87 14.88 11.67
C LYS A 107 -9.42 13.59 12.25
N HIS A 108 -9.69 13.63 13.57
CA HIS A 108 -10.34 12.52 14.26
C HIS A 108 -11.62 12.09 13.54
N GLY A 109 -11.81 10.79 13.36
CA GLY A 109 -12.95 10.21 12.65
C GLY A 109 -12.84 10.20 11.13
N LYS A 110 -11.81 10.86 10.57
CA LYS A 110 -11.53 10.90 9.12
C LYS A 110 -10.07 10.62 8.86
N THR A 111 -9.51 9.65 9.56
CA THR A 111 -8.10 9.30 9.44
C THR A 111 -7.77 8.81 8.04
N LYS A 112 -6.79 9.43 7.43
CA LYS A 112 -6.20 9.00 6.17
C LYS A 112 -4.75 8.61 6.37
N TYR A 113 -4.23 7.80 5.47
CA TYR A 113 -2.85 7.31 5.51
C TYR A 113 -2.14 7.67 4.21
N GLY A 114 -0.84 7.82 4.28
CA GLY A 114 -0.03 8.09 3.10
C GLY A 114 1.45 8.07 3.42
N LEU A 115 2.27 7.92 2.38
CA LEU A 115 3.72 8.00 2.53
C LEU A 115 4.15 9.45 2.66
N THR A 116 5.18 9.68 3.47
CA THR A 116 5.75 11.03 3.67
C THR A 116 6.94 11.32 2.78
N ILE A 117 7.34 10.34 1.95
CA ILE A 117 8.47 10.53 1.04
C ILE A 117 8.09 11.47 -0.10
N ALA A 118 9.03 12.31 -0.54
CA ALA A 118 8.81 13.20 -1.68
C ALA A 118 8.69 12.40 -2.99
N PRO A 119 7.81 12.78 -3.92
CA PRO A 119 7.60 12.02 -5.17
C PRO A 119 8.87 11.80 -5.99
N GLU A 120 9.76 12.78 -6.01
CA GLU A 120 11.03 12.71 -6.75
C GLU A 120 12.01 11.68 -6.17
N ASN A 121 11.80 11.25 -4.93
CA ASN A 121 12.63 10.25 -4.27
C ASN A 121 12.09 8.83 -4.45
N ILE A 122 11.03 8.66 -5.24
CA ILE A 122 10.42 7.37 -5.49
C ILE A 122 10.84 6.87 -6.87
N THR A 123 11.48 5.71 -6.89
CA THR A 123 11.79 5.01 -8.14
C THR A 123 10.98 3.72 -8.15
N LEU A 124 10.10 3.58 -9.14
CA LEU A 124 9.28 2.39 -9.32
C LEU A 124 9.86 1.56 -10.46
N ASP A 125 10.36 0.39 -10.11
CA ASP A 125 10.96 -0.55 -11.06
C ASP A 125 9.96 -1.67 -11.34
N LEU A 126 8.93 -1.31 -12.11
CA LEU A 126 7.85 -2.21 -12.51
C LEU A 126 7.93 -2.43 -14.01
N ASP A 127 8.47 -3.53 -14.39
CA ASP A 127 8.47 -3.97 -15.78
C ASP A 127 7.47 -5.10 -15.99
#